data_681af175128dd28362471044de631360
#
_entry.id   681af175128dd28362471044de631360
#
_cell.length_a   1.000
_cell.length_b   1.000
_cell.length_c   1.000
_cell.angle_alpha   90.00
_cell.angle_beta   90.00
_cell.angle_gamma   90.00
#
_symmetry.space_group_name_H-M   'P 1'
#
loop_
_entity.id
_entity.type
_entity.pdbx_description
1 polymer ?
#
loop_
_entity_poly.entity_id
_entity_poly.type
_entity_poly.pdbx_seq_one_letter_code
_entity_poly.pdbx_strand_id
1 'polypeptide(L)'
;MLFHSTRGQDKDKTFEQILMQGLADDGGLFMPDYWPQVDIEYLKNLESFIDVAKYIVPLYTGSSFKKEDVIELLNNTWHNFEEQDLIKITQIKQSTSILELYHGPTAAFKDFGLQLAAAFFNKTLQTQNKTAIVFGATSGDTGSAAIDACKDFEVIKSFILIPHGNMSEIQRKQMTTVQSPNVHPIIVDGTFDDCQDIVKNGFKQRSFLKKNQYLLAVNSINWVRIIGQICYYFYSAIKINKLSKPLNFSVPTGNFGNVFACYAASKMGMPLSKIIVAVNSNDILYRFFKNNDYSKKTVSETISPSMDISVASNFERLIYDFFLNSNSELCNKLYNNFPEISIKLEDSIWKKSSELFLSCLLYTSPSPRDRVLSRMPSSA
;
A
#
# COMPACT_ATOMS: atom_id res chain seq x y z
N MET A 1 20.25 4.99 4.01
CA MET A 1 19.25 5.01 2.92
C MET A 1 18.66 6.41 2.87
N LEU A 2 18.71 7.07 1.72
CA LEU A 2 17.99 8.30 1.44
C LEU A 2 16.91 8.02 0.37
N PHE A 3 16.05 8.99 0.15
CA PHE A 3 14.92 8.89 -0.77
C PHE A 3 14.79 10.15 -1.62
N HIS A 4 14.26 9.99 -2.81
CA HIS A 4 14.00 11.08 -3.74
C HIS A 4 12.60 10.94 -4.37
N SER A 5 12.09 12.05 -4.90
CA SER A 5 10.84 12.06 -5.67
C SER A 5 11.03 11.48 -7.06
N THR A 6 10.04 10.73 -7.54
CA THR A 6 9.96 10.28 -8.94
C THR A 6 10.01 11.45 -9.94
N ARG A 7 9.63 12.68 -9.54
CA ARG A 7 9.62 13.88 -10.37
C ARG A 7 10.83 14.80 -10.16
N GLY A 8 11.70 14.47 -9.19
CA GLY A 8 13.07 14.95 -9.08
C GLY A 8 13.31 16.25 -8.33
N GLN A 9 12.29 16.92 -7.79
CA GLN A 9 12.50 18.16 -7.00
C GLN A 9 12.88 17.86 -5.55
N ASP A 10 12.21 16.91 -4.91
CA ASP A 10 12.55 16.44 -3.57
C ASP A 10 13.67 15.39 -3.64
N LYS A 11 14.79 15.66 -2.96
CA LYS A 11 15.97 14.78 -2.92
C LYS A 11 16.51 14.67 -1.50
N ASP A 12 17.33 13.65 -1.28
CA ASP A 12 18.08 13.44 -0.03
C ASP A 12 17.20 13.40 1.23
N LYS A 13 15.96 12.90 1.10
CA LYS A 13 15.04 12.76 2.21
C LYS A 13 15.39 11.55 3.06
N THR A 14 15.34 11.70 4.38
CA THR A 14 15.48 10.58 5.30
C THR A 14 14.19 9.75 5.36
N PHE A 15 14.26 8.53 5.89
CA PHE A 15 13.09 7.68 6.11
C PHE A 15 12.02 8.37 6.97
N GLU A 16 12.43 9.05 8.05
CA GLU A 16 11.51 9.79 8.92
C GLU A 16 10.79 10.91 8.16
N GLN A 17 11.50 11.63 7.29
CA GLN A 17 10.91 12.70 6.50
C GLN A 17 9.86 12.15 5.52
N ILE A 18 10.16 11.08 4.77
CA ILE A 18 9.20 10.50 3.83
C ILE A 18 8.03 9.81 4.52
N LEU A 19 8.24 9.24 5.71
CA LEU A 19 7.18 8.71 6.54
C LEU A 19 6.15 9.80 6.86
N MET A 20 6.62 10.95 7.38
CA MET A 20 5.76 12.04 7.84
C MET A 20 5.15 12.86 6.69
N GLN A 21 5.85 12.97 5.58
CA GLN A 21 5.39 13.74 4.41
C GLN A 21 4.44 12.91 3.53
N GLY A 22 4.76 11.65 3.29
CA GLY A 22 3.97 10.69 2.49
C GLY A 22 3.99 10.93 0.98
N LEU A 23 3.84 12.16 0.53
CA LEU A 23 3.87 12.61 -0.87
C LEU A 23 4.94 13.70 -1.01
N ALA A 24 5.70 13.70 -2.10
CA ALA A 24 6.69 14.73 -2.37
C ALA A 24 6.03 16.09 -2.70
N ASP A 25 6.75 17.20 -2.45
CA ASP A 25 6.23 18.56 -2.65
C ASP A 25 5.95 18.87 -4.13
N ASP A 26 6.65 18.19 -5.03
CA ASP A 26 6.42 18.24 -6.49
C ASP A 26 5.26 17.34 -6.97
N GLY A 27 4.57 16.69 -6.05
CA GLY A 27 3.49 15.74 -6.32
C GLY A 27 3.95 14.37 -6.79
N GLY A 28 5.27 14.11 -6.84
CA GLY A 28 5.85 12.80 -7.12
C GLY A 28 5.82 11.86 -5.93
N LEU A 29 6.19 10.62 -6.16
CA LEU A 29 6.23 9.58 -5.14
C LEU A 29 7.66 9.34 -4.67
N PHE A 30 7.85 9.09 -3.38
CA PHE A 30 9.18 8.76 -2.87
C PHE A 30 9.65 7.38 -3.30
N MET A 31 10.90 7.32 -3.73
CA MET A 31 11.66 6.11 -4.08
C MET A 31 12.97 6.08 -3.31
N PRO A 32 13.50 4.92 -2.94
CA PRO A 32 14.83 4.81 -2.35
C PRO A 32 15.91 5.09 -3.41
N ASP A 33 17.04 5.65 -2.99
CA ASP A 33 18.16 5.97 -3.89
C ASP A 33 18.78 4.73 -4.53
N TYR A 34 18.67 3.59 -3.86
CA TYR A 34 19.09 2.28 -4.36
C TYR A 34 18.23 1.16 -3.76
N TRP A 35 18.17 0.04 -4.45
CA TRP A 35 17.52 -1.16 -3.96
C TRP A 35 18.46 -1.93 -3.04
N PRO A 36 18.17 -2.06 -1.73
CA PRO A 36 19.00 -2.82 -0.82
C PRO A 36 18.98 -4.29 -1.24
N GLN A 37 20.18 -4.88 -1.38
CA GLN A 37 20.29 -6.30 -1.70
C GLN A 37 20.20 -7.12 -0.42
N VAL A 38 19.47 -8.23 -0.48
CA VAL A 38 19.29 -9.13 0.66
C VAL A 38 20.28 -10.32 0.61
N ASP A 39 20.66 -10.79 1.77
CA ASP A 39 21.37 -12.06 1.89
C ASP A 39 20.38 -13.22 1.85
N ILE A 40 20.29 -13.88 0.69
CA ILE A 40 19.39 -15.02 0.46
C ILE A 40 19.74 -16.20 1.38
N GLU A 41 21.02 -16.43 1.64
CA GLU A 41 21.47 -17.55 2.49
C GLU A 41 21.05 -17.35 3.95
N TYR A 42 21.05 -16.11 4.40
CA TYR A 42 20.50 -15.76 5.72
C TYR A 42 18.97 -15.87 5.74
N LEU A 43 18.29 -15.26 4.77
CA LEU A 43 16.81 -15.17 4.72
C LEU A 43 16.14 -16.55 4.67
N LYS A 44 16.69 -17.51 3.92
CA LYS A 44 16.07 -18.85 3.78
C LYS A 44 15.96 -19.63 5.08
N ASN A 45 16.68 -19.21 6.14
CA ASN A 45 16.66 -19.81 7.45
C ASN A 45 15.66 -19.13 8.41
N LEU A 46 15.04 -18.02 8.02
CA LEU A 46 14.04 -17.35 8.83
C LEU A 46 12.70 -18.13 8.82
N GLU A 47 12.09 -18.24 9.99
CA GLU A 47 10.91 -19.10 10.16
C GLU A 47 9.62 -18.31 10.29
N SER A 48 9.64 -17.11 10.88
CA SER A 48 8.44 -16.29 11.10
C SER A 48 8.41 -15.06 10.20
N PHE A 49 7.18 -14.54 9.97
CA PHE A 49 7.00 -13.26 9.28
C PHE A 49 7.70 -12.10 10.03
N ILE A 50 7.65 -12.12 11.35
CA ILE A 50 8.31 -11.10 12.19
C ILE A 50 9.82 -11.11 11.99
N ASP A 51 10.45 -12.27 11.87
CA ASP A 51 11.89 -12.34 11.64
C ASP A 51 12.26 -11.81 10.26
N VAL A 52 11.45 -12.10 9.25
CA VAL A 52 11.61 -11.50 7.91
C VAL A 52 11.45 -9.97 7.99
N ALA A 53 10.46 -9.46 8.70
CA ALA A 53 10.27 -8.02 8.87
C ALA A 53 11.44 -7.37 9.62
N LYS A 54 11.98 -8.01 10.66
CA LYS A 54 13.17 -7.54 11.41
C LYS A 54 14.44 -7.49 10.54
N TYR A 55 14.49 -8.27 9.48
CA TYR A 55 15.56 -8.19 8.50
C TYR A 55 15.31 -7.11 7.44
N ILE A 56 14.13 -7.08 6.84
CA ILE A 56 13.81 -6.22 5.70
C ILE A 56 13.61 -4.75 6.11
N VAL A 57 12.84 -4.47 7.16
CA VAL A 57 12.45 -3.10 7.53
C VAL A 57 13.67 -2.22 7.86
N PRO A 58 14.68 -2.68 8.65
CA PRO A 58 15.85 -1.89 8.96
C PRO A 58 16.69 -1.48 7.74
N LEU A 59 16.62 -2.21 6.63
CA LEU A 59 17.34 -1.86 5.39
C LEU A 59 16.88 -0.50 4.82
N TYR A 60 15.64 -0.08 5.14
CA TYR A 60 15.05 1.17 4.67
C TYR A 60 15.14 2.30 5.68
N THR A 61 15.19 2.00 6.98
CA THR A 61 15.14 3.05 8.03
C THR A 61 16.42 3.89 8.10
N GLY A 62 17.56 3.38 7.61
CA GLY A 62 18.83 4.09 7.56
C GLY A 62 19.26 4.59 8.94
N SER A 63 19.68 5.87 9.00
CA SER A 63 20.04 6.54 10.25
C SER A 63 18.86 7.16 11.02
N SER A 64 17.63 7.08 10.49
CA SER A 64 16.45 7.68 11.13
C SER A 64 16.06 6.97 12.43
N PHE A 65 16.31 5.67 12.51
CA PHE A 65 16.00 4.85 13.69
C PHE A 65 17.16 3.89 13.98
N LYS A 66 17.45 3.68 15.24
CA LYS A 66 18.39 2.61 15.65
C LYS A 66 17.77 1.25 15.34
N LYS A 67 18.58 0.31 14.93
CA LYS A 67 18.11 -1.04 14.55
C LYS A 67 17.38 -1.73 15.71
N GLU A 68 17.84 -1.54 16.93
CA GLU A 68 17.26 -2.10 18.14
C GLU A 68 15.84 -1.54 18.37
N ASP A 69 15.64 -0.22 18.19
CA ASP A 69 14.34 0.44 18.29
C ASP A 69 13.35 -0.09 17.24
N VAL A 70 13.84 -0.34 16.01
CA VAL A 70 13.01 -0.92 14.94
C VAL A 70 12.60 -2.36 15.27
N ILE A 71 13.52 -3.16 15.80
CA ILE A 71 13.24 -4.55 16.21
C ILE A 71 12.19 -4.58 17.33
N GLU A 72 12.33 -3.71 18.32
CA GLU A 72 11.34 -3.56 19.42
C GLU A 72 9.97 -3.15 18.89
N LEU A 73 9.92 -2.16 17.99
CA LEU A 73 8.69 -1.71 17.34
C LEU A 73 8.01 -2.86 16.59
N LEU A 74 8.76 -3.65 15.82
CA LEU A 74 8.22 -4.75 15.04
C LEU A 74 7.67 -5.90 15.89
N ASN A 75 8.22 -6.16 17.07
CA ASN A 75 7.68 -7.15 18.01
C ASN A 75 6.24 -6.84 18.42
N ASN A 76 5.84 -5.57 18.41
CA ASN A 76 4.55 -5.10 18.89
C ASN A 76 3.60 -4.65 17.77
N THR A 77 4.08 -4.57 16.51
CA THR A 77 3.32 -3.94 15.42
C THR A 77 2.07 -4.72 15.02
N TRP A 78 2.13 -6.04 14.95
CA TRP A 78 1.03 -6.88 14.44
C TRP A 78 0.44 -7.80 15.51
N HIS A 79 0.43 -7.37 16.77
CA HIS A 79 -0.01 -8.18 17.91
C HIS A 79 -1.52 -8.54 17.89
N ASN A 80 -2.33 -7.79 17.14
CA ASN A 80 -3.79 -7.99 17.04
C ASN A 80 -4.19 -8.91 15.86
N PHE A 81 -3.24 -9.58 15.21
CA PHE A 81 -3.56 -10.55 14.16
C PHE A 81 -4.04 -11.87 14.77
N GLU A 82 -5.02 -12.51 14.12
CA GLU A 82 -5.63 -13.74 14.62
C GLU A 82 -4.72 -14.97 14.48
N GLU A 83 -3.97 -15.04 13.38
CA GLU A 83 -3.05 -16.16 13.10
C GLU A 83 -1.70 -15.94 13.77
N GLN A 84 -1.18 -16.99 14.41
CA GLN A 84 0.12 -16.95 15.09
C GLN A 84 1.26 -16.54 14.16
N ASP A 85 1.25 -17.03 12.92
CA ASP A 85 2.25 -16.69 11.90
C ASP A 85 1.89 -15.42 11.10
N LEU A 86 0.78 -14.72 11.44
CA LEU A 86 0.22 -13.54 10.77
C LEU A 86 -0.25 -13.81 9.34
N ILE A 87 0.30 -14.79 8.67
CA ILE A 87 0.07 -15.12 7.27
C ILE A 87 -0.04 -16.64 7.13
N LYS A 88 -1.11 -17.10 6.51
CA LYS A 88 -1.28 -18.50 6.15
C LYS A 88 -1.04 -18.71 4.67
N ILE A 89 -0.39 -19.80 4.32
CA ILE A 89 -0.19 -20.22 2.94
C ILE A 89 -0.93 -21.53 2.74
N THR A 90 -2.03 -21.46 1.98
CA THR A 90 -2.89 -22.62 1.69
C THR A 90 -2.58 -23.17 0.30
N GLN A 91 -2.07 -24.39 0.25
CA GLN A 91 -1.83 -25.10 -1.01
C GLN A 91 -3.14 -25.60 -1.60
N ILE A 92 -3.47 -25.15 -2.82
CA ILE A 92 -4.68 -25.60 -3.56
C ILE A 92 -4.37 -26.68 -4.60
N LYS A 93 -3.18 -26.65 -5.16
CA LYS A 93 -2.67 -27.64 -6.12
C LYS A 93 -1.16 -27.82 -5.91
N GLN A 94 -0.58 -28.84 -6.50
CA GLN A 94 0.85 -29.13 -6.37
C GLN A 94 1.75 -27.90 -6.65
N SER A 95 1.38 -27.03 -7.59
CA SER A 95 2.15 -25.86 -7.99
C SER A 95 1.46 -24.52 -7.70
N THR A 96 0.37 -24.51 -6.93
CA THR A 96 -0.44 -23.32 -6.70
C THR A 96 -0.83 -23.20 -5.24
N SER A 97 -0.51 -22.07 -4.64
CA SER A 97 -0.87 -21.72 -3.27
C SER A 97 -1.56 -20.38 -3.19
N ILE A 98 -2.40 -20.20 -2.19
CA ILE A 98 -2.99 -18.90 -1.81
C ILE A 98 -2.19 -18.34 -0.65
N LEU A 99 -1.71 -17.12 -0.81
CA LEU A 99 -1.17 -16.31 0.27
C LEU A 99 -2.32 -15.54 0.93
N GLU A 100 -2.74 -15.99 2.11
CA GLU A 100 -3.87 -15.41 2.83
C GLU A 100 -3.41 -14.20 3.66
N LEU A 101 -3.81 -13.00 3.25
CA LEU A 101 -3.40 -11.73 3.85
C LEU A 101 -4.53 -11.04 4.64
N TYR A 102 -5.57 -11.79 5.01
CA TYR A 102 -6.79 -11.27 5.64
C TYR A 102 -6.95 -11.66 7.12
N HIS A 103 -5.90 -12.14 7.76
CA HIS A 103 -5.91 -12.51 9.19
C HIS A 103 -5.64 -11.35 10.14
N GLY A 104 -5.50 -10.13 9.61
CA GLY A 104 -5.39 -8.91 10.39
C GLY A 104 -6.75 -8.40 10.91
N PRO A 105 -6.74 -7.42 11.82
CA PRO A 105 -7.93 -6.95 12.55
C PRO A 105 -9.04 -6.41 11.66
N THR A 106 -8.73 -5.96 10.45
CA THR A 106 -9.76 -5.48 9.50
C THR A 106 -9.96 -6.44 8.33
N ALA A 107 -9.37 -7.62 8.39
CA ALA A 107 -9.42 -8.65 7.37
C ALA A 107 -8.98 -8.16 5.98
N ALA A 108 -7.97 -7.29 5.93
CA ALA A 108 -7.40 -6.74 4.71
C ALA A 108 -5.87 -6.79 4.71
N PHE A 109 -5.26 -7.07 3.56
CA PHE A 109 -3.80 -6.98 3.40
C PHE A 109 -3.23 -5.61 3.79
N LYS A 110 -4.08 -4.59 3.82
CA LYS A 110 -3.73 -3.21 4.19
C LYS A 110 -3.30 -3.09 5.65
N ASP A 111 -3.73 -4.01 6.51
CA ASP A 111 -3.32 -4.06 7.92
C ASP A 111 -1.81 -4.16 8.05
N PHE A 112 -1.13 -4.96 7.22
CA PHE A 112 0.33 -5.09 7.27
C PHE A 112 1.05 -3.74 7.12
N GLY A 113 0.68 -2.96 6.13
CA GLY A 113 1.33 -1.68 5.87
C GLY A 113 0.87 -0.54 6.78
N LEU A 114 -0.40 -0.52 7.18
CA LEU A 114 -0.94 0.56 8.02
C LEU A 114 -0.57 0.40 9.49
N GLN A 115 -0.56 -0.82 10.04
CA GLN A 115 -0.05 -1.08 11.39
C GLN A 115 1.43 -0.66 11.49
N LEU A 116 2.24 -1.01 10.50
CA LEU A 116 3.65 -0.61 10.46
C LEU A 116 3.81 0.92 10.38
N ALA A 117 3.04 1.58 9.52
CA ALA A 117 3.11 3.04 9.39
C ALA A 117 2.68 3.75 10.67
N ALA A 118 1.59 3.32 11.30
CA ALA A 118 1.09 3.91 12.55
C ALA A 118 2.08 3.71 13.71
N ALA A 119 2.73 2.55 13.79
CA ALA A 119 3.77 2.29 14.79
C ALA A 119 4.98 3.23 14.62
N PHE A 120 5.45 3.45 13.38
CA PHE A 120 6.50 4.42 13.09
C PHE A 120 6.06 5.86 13.33
N PHE A 121 4.82 6.24 12.98
CA PHE A 121 4.27 7.56 13.32
C PHE A 121 4.29 7.80 14.83
N ASN A 122 3.79 6.84 15.60
CA ASN A 122 3.76 6.92 17.05
C ASN A 122 5.18 7.10 17.64
N LYS A 123 6.14 6.27 17.22
CA LYS A 123 7.54 6.35 17.69
C LYS A 123 8.16 7.72 17.35
N THR A 124 7.96 8.21 16.13
CA THR A 124 8.46 9.52 15.68
C THR A 124 7.84 10.66 16.49
N LEU A 125 6.52 10.65 16.66
CA LEU A 125 5.80 11.70 17.39
C LEU A 125 6.20 11.76 18.86
N GLN A 126 6.34 10.61 19.50
CA GLN A 126 6.79 10.52 20.89
C GLN A 126 8.22 11.07 21.05
N THR A 127 9.14 10.67 20.16
CA THR A 127 10.54 11.15 20.19
C THR A 127 10.63 12.66 19.99
N GLN A 128 9.77 13.25 19.14
CA GLN A 128 9.73 14.68 18.87
C GLN A 128 8.85 15.48 19.86
N ASN A 129 8.18 14.83 20.80
CA ASN A 129 7.18 15.42 21.70
C ASN A 129 6.10 16.20 20.93
N LYS A 130 5.55 15.56 19.89
CA LYS A 130 4.53 16.11 18.98
C LYS A 130 3.31 15.21 18.91
N THR A 131 2.24 15.73 18.35
CA THR A 131 1.01 14.99 18.06
C THR A 131 0.70 15.04 16.58
N ALA A 132 -0.23 14.21 16.13
CA ALA A 132 -0.68 14.25 14.75
C ALA A 132 -2.20 14.09 14.62
N ILE A 133 -2.71 14.66 13.54
CA ILE A 133 -4.03 14.36 12.99
C ILE A 133 -3.82 13.52 11.75
N VAL A 134 -4.31 12.30 11.76
CA VAL A 134 -4.49 11.49 10.57
C VAL A 134 -5.80 11.91 9.94
N PHE A 135 -5.74 12.44 8.71
CA PHE A 135 -6.91 12.94 8.00
C PHE A 135 -7.02 12.28 6.64
N GLY A 136 -8.15 11.65 6.39
CA GLY A 136 -8.35 10.90 5.16
C GLY A 136 -9.79 10.70 4.78
N ALA A 137 -10.02 10.37 3.51
CA ALA A 137 -11.29 9.92 2.97
C ALA A 137 -11.18 8.46 2.55
N THR A 138 -12.23 7.69 2.74
CA THR A 138 -12.27 6.28 2.38
C THR A 138 -13.62 5.86 1.86
N SER A 139 -13.60 4.92 0.92
CA SER A 139 -14.79 4.18 0.47
C SER A 139 -14.76 2.70 0.92
N GLY A 140 -13.81 2.33 1.81
CA GLY A 140 -13.71 0.93 2.23
C GLY A 140 -12.48 0.59 3.08
N ASP A 141 -11.75 -0.47 2.73
CA ASP A 141 -10.70 -1.14 3.52
C ASP A 141 -9.58 -0.23 4.06
N THR A 142 -9.22 0.84 3.35
CA THR A 142 -8.14 1.73 3.81
C THR A 142 -8.54 2.48 5.06
N GLY A 143 -9.81 2.89 5.16
CA GLY A 143 -10.30 3.60 6.34
C GLY A 143 -10.38 2.70 7.56
N SER A 144 -10.95 1.50 7.43
CA SER A 144 -11.01 0.55 8.55
C SER A 144 -9.62 0.17 9.06
N ALA A 145 -8.69 -0.13 8.15
CA ALA A 145 -7.32 -0.46 8.53
C ALA A 145 -6.56 0.73 9.14
N ALA A 146 -6.82 1.96 8.69
CA ALA A 146 -6.21 3.17 9.26
C ALA A 146 -6.76 3.48 10.67
N ILE A 147 -8.06 3.35 10.87
CA ILE A 147 -8.71 3.52 12.15
C ILE A 147 -8.16 2.51 13.16
N ASP A 148 -8.15 1.23 12.79
CA ASP A 148 -7.64 0.18 13.66
C ASP A 148 -6.17 0.39 14.01
N ALA A 149 -5.35 0.72 13.03
CA ALA A 149 -3.92 0.97 13.24
C ALA A 149 -3.60 2.17 14.16
N CYS A 150 -4.51 3.14 14.25
CA CYS A 150 -4.29 4.37 15.05
C CYS A 150 -4.98 4.33 16.41
N LYS A 151 -5.94 3.42 16.67
CA LYS A 151 -6.83 3.46 17.83
C LYS A 151 -6.13 3.44 19.20
N ASP A 152 -4.96 2.80 19.27
CA ASP A 152 -4.23 2.60 20.53
C ASP A 152 -3.10 3.65 20.75
N PHE A 153 -2.97 4.66 19.87
CA PHE A 153 -1.92 5.67 19.93
C PHE A 153 -2.45 7.05 20.34
N GLU A 154 -2.29 7.42 21.61
CA GLU A 154 -2.80 8.69 22.18
C GLU A 154 -2.28 9.95 21.47
N VAL A 155 -1.05 9.90 20.91
CA VAL A 155 -0.45 11.03 20.19
C VAL A 155 -1.02 11.24 18.80
N ILE A 156 -1.87 10.31 18.32
CA ILE A 156 -2.49 10.35 17.00
C ILE A 156 -4.01 10.48 17.17
N LYS A 157 -4.62 11.46 16.51
CA LYS A 157 -6.06 11.53 16.33
C LYS A 157 -6.41 11.24 14.88
N SER A 158 -7.34 10.33 14.62
CA SER A 158 -7.75 10.00 13.26
C SER A 158 -9.15 10.53 12.97
N PHE A 159 -9.27 11.27 11.86
CA PHE A 159 -10.53 11.74 11.29
C PHE A 159 -10.66 11.16 9.89
N ILE A 160 -11.60 10.23 9.73
CA ILE A 160 -11.80 9.51 8.47
C ILE A 160 -13.18 9.85 7.93
N LEU A 161 -13.20 10.52 6.78
CA LEU A 161 -14.43 10.89 6.07
C LEU A 161 -14.94 9.70 5.28
N ILE A 162 -16.23 9.44 5.41
CA ILE A 162 -16.93 8.29 4.85
C ILE A 162 -18.13 8.79 4.06
N PRO A 163 -18.22 8.55 2.74
CA PRO A 163 -19.39 8.94 1.97
C PRO A 163 -20.61 8.12 2.39
N HIS A 164 -21.75 8.78 2.56
CA HIS A 164 -23.00 8.12 2.92
C HIS A 164 -23.45 7.16 1.81
N GLY A 165 -23.75 5.91 2.16
CA GLY A 165 -24.41 4.94 1.27
C GLY A 165 -23.51 4.16 0.30
N ASN A 166 -22.21 4.47 0.18
CA ASN A 166 -21.34 3.90 -0.86
C ASN A 166 -20.32 2.89 -0.36
N MET A 167 -20.63 2.15 0.71
CA MET A 167 -19.75 1.07 1.20
C MET A 167 -20.53 -0.11 1.75
N SER A 168 -19.87 -1.24 1.91
CA SER A 168 -20.50 -2.40 2.53
C SER A 168 -20.82 -2.14 4.01
N GLU A 169 -21.88 -2.77 4.52
CA GLU A 169 -22.26 -2.66 5.92
C GLU A 169 -21.15 -3.13 6.87
N ILE A 170 -20.41 -4.16 6.48
CA ILE A 170 -19.28 -4.68 7.25
C ILE A 170 -18.18 -3.62 7.37
N GLN A 171 -17.75 -3.03 6.26
CA GLN A 171 -16.73 -1.98 6.28
C GLN A 171 -17.17 -0.76 7.09
N ARG A 172 -18.43 -0.36 6.96
CA ARG A 172 -19.00 0.71 7.77
C ARG A 172 -18.93 0.39 9.26
N LYS A 173 -19.35 -0.82 9.65
CA LYS A 173 -19.27 -1.27 11.05
C LYS A 173 -17.84 -1.33 11.55
N GLN A 174 -16.89 -1.87 10.79
CA GLN A 174 -15.47 -1.89 11.16
C GLN A 174 -14.92 -0.50 11.50
N MET A 175 -15.46 0.58 10.92
CA MET A 175 -15.03 1.95 11.21
C MET A 175 -15.83 2.61 12.33
N THR A 176 -17.15 2.39 12.36
CA THR A 176 -18.05 3.15 13.26
C THR A 176 -18.25 2.51 14.63
N THR A 177 -17.85 1.26 14.83
CA THR A 177 -17.97 0.56 16.11
C THR A 177 -16.70 0.59 16.95
N VAL A 178 -15.61 1.14 16.43
CA VAL A 178 -14.36 1.28 17.20
C VAL A 178 -14.56 2.29 18.33
N GLN A 179 -14.40 1.81 19.56
CA GLN A 179 -14.52 2.64 20.76
C GLN A 179 -13.12 3.09 21.20
N SER A 180 -12.68 4.23 20.69
CA SER A 180 -11.43 4.85 21.11
C SER A 180 -11.56 6.38 21.08
N PRO A 181 -11.04 7.10 22.09
CA PRO A 181 -11.21 8.55 22.22
C PRO A 181 -10.46 9.36 21.16
N ASN A 182 -9.56 8.74 20.44
CA ASN A 182 -8.75 9.38 19.38
C ASN A 182 -9.20 9.03 17.96
N VAL A 183 -10.29 8.27 17.80
CA VAL A 183 -10.81 7.83 16.50
C VAL A 183 -12.15 8.48 16.21
N HIS A 184 -12.25 9.17 15.09
CA HIS A 184 -13.42 9.95 14.69
C HIS A 184 -13.81 9.63 13.24
N PRO A 185 -14.61 8.57 13.00
CA PRO A 185 -15.23 8.34 11.69
C PRO A 185 -16.35 9.36 11.48
N ILE A 186 -16.32 10.07 10.34
CA ILE A 186 -17.26 11.13 10.00
C ILE A 186 -18.03 10.74 8.74
N ILE A 187 -19.32 10.53 8.85
CA ILE A 187 -20.19 10.29 7.70
C ILE A 187 -20.50 11.62 7.03
N VAL A 188 -20.21 11.72 5.74
CA VAL A 188 -20.46 12.90 4.91
C VAL A 188 -21.63 12.61 3.99
N ASP A 189 -22.61 13.49 3.97
CA ASP A 189 -23.70 13.43 3.00
C ASP A 189 -23.21 13.97 1.64
N GLY A 190 -22.56 13.10 0.90
CA GLY A 190 -21.89 13.42 -0.36
C GLY A 190 -21.21 12.21 -0.97
N THR A 191 -20.50 12.43 -2.07
CA THR A 191 -19.75 11.42 -2.80
C THR A 191 -18.35 11.18 -2.18
N PHE A 192 -17.67 10.15 -2.66
CA PHE A 192 -16.26 9.93 -2.29
C PHE A 192 -15.35 11.07 -2.78
N ASP A 193 -15.67 11.67 -3.94
CA ASP A 193 -14.92 12.81 -4.46
C ASP A 193 -15.10 14.06 -3.57
N ASP A 194 -16.30 14.30 -3.06
CA ASP A 194 -16.54 15.38 -2.08
C ASP A 194 -15.70 15.17 -0.81
N CYS A 195 -15.66 13.95 -0.29
CA CYS A 195 -14.81 13.61 0.86
C CYS A 195 -13.32 13.87 0.56
N GLN A 196 -12.85 13.48 -0.63
CA GLN A 196 -11.47 13.72 -1.05
C GLN A 196 -11.14 15.21 -1.17
N ASP A 197 -12.06 16.01 -1.68
CA ASP A 197 -11.87 17.45 -1.83
C ASP A 197 -11.84 18.17 -0.48
N ILE A 198 -12.63 17.74 0.50
CA ILE A 198 -12.53 18.22 1.88
C ILE A 198 -11.14 17.90 2.44
N VAL A 199 -10.65 16.66 2.25
CA VAL A 199 -9.30 16.26 2.71
C VAL A 199 -8.22 17.10 2.03
N LYS A 200 -8.25 17.25 0.70
CA LYS A 200 -7.28 18.08 -0.05
C LYS A 200 -7.26 19.53 0.45
N ASN A 201 -8.46 20.11 0.70
CA ASN A 201 -8.57 21.46 1.22
C ASN A 201 -8.00 21.56 2.65
N GLY A 202 -8.24 20.57 3.50
CA GLY A 202 -7.65 20.49 4.83
C GLY A 202 -6.11 20.47 4.79
N PHE A 203 -5.51 19.74 3.84
CA PHE A 203 -4.06 19.73 3.65
C PHE A 203 -3.49 21.07 3.12
N LYS A 204 -4.29 21.84 2.38
CA LYS A 204 -3.92 23.19 1.93
C LYS A 204 -4.04 24.23 3.04
N GLN A 205 -5.11 24.15 3.85
CA GLN A 205 -5.44 25.12 4.88
C GLN A 205 -5.03 24.62 6.27
N ARG A 206 -3.74 24.56 6.55
CA ARG A 206 -3.18 24.03 7.80
C ARG A 206 -3.34 24.96 9.02
N SER A 207 -4.11 26.06 8.94
CA SER A 207 -4.26 27.05 10.00
C SER A 207 -4.94 26.52 11.27
N PHE A 208 -5.67 25.41 11.18
CA PHE A 208 -6.32 24.76 12.33
C PHE A 208 -5.33 23.91 13.17
N LEU A 209 -4.13 23.63 12.67
CA LEU A 209 -3.14 22.82 13.37
C LEU A 209 -2.48 23.63 14.50
N LYS A 210 -2.24 22.95 15.62
CA LYS A 210 -1.41 23.51 16.69
C LYS A 210 0.07 23.52 16.27
N LYS A 211 0.87 24.37 16.90
CA LYS A 211 2.30 24.56 16.57
C LYS A 211 3.14 23.26 16.60
N ASN A 212 2.76 22.29 17.45
CA ASN A 212 3.42 21.00 17.62
C ASN A 212 2.63 19.83 17.04
N GLN A 213 1.77 20.09 16.04
CA GLN A 213 0.88 19.08 15.47
C GLN A 213 1.14 18.88 13.97
N TYR A 214 1.25 17.64 13.56
CA TYR A 214 1.33 17.24 12.15
C TYR A 214 -0.05 16.92 11.58
N LEU A 215 -0.20 17.08 10.27
CA LEU A 215 -1.30 16.52 9.49
C LEU A 215 -0.74 15.39 8.62
N LEU A 216 -1.22 14.19 8.82
CA LEU A 216 -0.76 12.97 8.16
C LEU A 216 -1.85 12.38 7.27
N ALA A 217 -1.45 11.93 6.10
CA ALA A 217 -2.34 11.20 5.19
C ALA A 217 -2.15 9.69 5.33
N VAL A 218 -3.24 8.95 5.36
CA VAL A 218 -3.24 7.48 5.27
C VAL A 218 -3.60 7.06 3.85
N ASN A 219 -2.70 7.28 2.93
CA ASN A 219 -2.87 6.93 1.53
C ASN A 219 -2.02 5.72 1.12
N SER A 220 -2.31 5.14 -0.04
CA SER A 220 -1.59 3.96 -0.55
C SER A 220 -0.15 4.24 -0.98
N ILE A 221 0.24 5.52 -1.05
CA ILE A 221 1.53 5.93 -1.61
C ILE A 221 2.65 6.08 -0.57
N ASN A 222 2.34 6.09 0.73
CA ASN A 222 3.38 6.15 1.76
C ASN A 222 4.31 4.94 1.63
N TRP A 223 5.63 5.21 1.54
CA TRP A 223 6.64 4.17 1.30
C TRP A 223 6.65 3.08 2.39
N VAL A 224 6.38 3.44 3.64
CA VAL A 224 6.35 2.47 4.75
C VAL A 224 5.29 1.39 4.53
N ARG A 225 4.18 1.73 3.87
CA ARG A 225 3.17 0.75 3.49
C ARG A 225 3.67 -0.25 2.46
N ILE A 226 4.54 0.20 1.54
CA ILE A 226 5.20 -0.69 0.58
C ILE A 226 6.16 -1.64 1.28
N ILE A 227 6.95 -1.14 2.26
CA ILE A 227 7.88 -1.97 3.03
C ILE A 227 7.15 -3.11 3.75
N GLY A 228 6.04 -2.81 4.46
CA GLY A 228 5.24 -3.85 5.12
C GLY A 228 4.76 -4.94 4.15
N GLN A 229 4.49 -4.55 2.89
CA GLN A 229 4.08 -5.48 1.85
C GLN A 229 5.26 -6.26 1.25
N ILE A 230 6.45 -5.68 1.13
CA ILE A 230 7.66 -6.39 0.70
C ILE A 230 7.92 -7.60 1.60
N CYS A 231 7.72 -7.45 2.91
CA CYS A 231 7.98 -8.50 3.89
C CYS A 231 7.22 -9.80 3.60
N TYR A 232 5.93 -9.74 3.25
CA TYR A 232 5.17 -10.95 3.00
C TYR A 232 5.50 -11.65 1.66
N TYR A 233 6.05 -10.93 0.68
CA TYR A 233 6.56 -11.58 -0.52
C TYR A 233 7.81 -12.41 -0.22
N PHE A 234 8.77 -11.87 0.54
CA PHE A 234 9.91 -12.65 0.99
C PHE A 234 9.48 -13.82 1.87
N TYR A 235 8.61 -13.59 2.86
CA TYR A 235 8.10 -14.65 3.72
C TYR A 235 7.45 -15.79 2.92
N SER A 236 6.59 -15.47 1.95
CA SER A 236 5.95 -16.48 1.11
C SER A 236 6.95 -17.27 0.27
N ALA A 237 7.96 -16.60 -0.30
CA ALA A 237 8.98 -17.26 -1.09
C ALA A 237 9.89 -18.18 -0.23
N ILE A 238 10.18 -17.77 1.01
CA ILE A 238 10.88 -18.63 1.99
C ILE A 238 10.05 -19.88 2.31
N LYS A 239 8.77 -19.70 2.65
CA LYS A 239 7.89 -20.82 3.05
C LYS A 239 7.60 -21.78 1.91
N ILE A 240 7.43 -21.29 0.68
CA ILE A 240 7.07 -22.13 -0.48
C ILE A 240 8.29 -22.96 -0.94
N ASN A 241 9.45 -22.35 -1.10
CA ASN A 241 10.60 -23.04 -1.68
C ASN A 241 11.96 -22.60 -1.17
N LYS A 242 12.02 -21.91 -0.02
CA LYS A 242 13.25 -21.39 0.57
C LYS A 242 14.07 -20.51 -0.39
N LEU A 243 13.41 -19.70 -1.19
CA LEU A 243 14.01 -18.81 -2.20
C LEU A 243 14.87 -19.55 -3.25
N SER A 244 14.66 -20.84 -3.44
CA SER A 244 15.50 -21.66 -4.33
C SER A 244 15.12 -21.58 -5.81
N LYS A 245 13.88 -21.21 -6.11
CA LYS A 245 13.34 -21.12 -7.47
C LYS A 245 12.47 -19.87 -7.65
N PRO A 246 12.49 -19.26 -8.85
CA PRO A 246 11.60 -18.15 -9.15
C PRO A 246 10.12 -18.53 -9.02
N LEU A 247 9.33 -17.65 -8.40
CA LEU A 247 7.88 -17.80 -8.26
C LEU A 247 7.13 -16.86 -9.21
N ASN A 248 5.89 -17.20 -9.52
CA ASN A 248 4.93 -16.30 -10.14
C ASN A 248 3.95 -15.82 -9.07
N PHE A 249 3.62 -14.54 -9.06
CA PHE A 249 2.61 -13.98 -8.17
C PHE A 249 1.45 -13.41 -8.98
N SER A 250 0.23 -13.88 -8.69
CA SER A 250 -0.99 -13.25 -9.18
C SER A 250 -1.53 -12.33 -8.09
N VAL A 251 -1.59 -11.03 -8.40
CA VAL A 251 -1.86 -9.99 -7.42
C VAL A 251 -3.08 -9.19 -7.82
N PRO A 252 -4.24 -9.40 -7.16
CA PRO A 252 -5.39 -8.51 -7.28
C PRO A 252 -5.01 -7.09 -6.84
N THR A 253 -5.27 -6.10 -7.70
CA THR A 253 -4.80 -4.75 -7.42
C THR A 253 -5.72 -3.65 -7.97
N GLY A 254 -5.84 -2.55 -7.20
CA GLY A 254 -6.32 -1.26 -7.66
C GLY A 254 -5.14 -0.28 -7.74
N ASN A 255 -4.76 0.34 -6.64
CA ASN A 255 -3.72 1.39 -6.55
C ASN A 255 -2.28 0.90 -6.83
N PHE A 256 -2.07 -0.33 -7.28
CA PHE A 256 -0.79 -0.90 -7.66
C PHE A 256 0.25 -1.06 -6.52
N GLY A 257 -0.05 -0.68 -5.30
CA GLY A 257 0.90 -0.75 -4.17
C GLY A 257 1.38 -2.17 -3.90
N ASN A 258 0.48 -3.14 -3.89
CA ASN A 258 0.78 -4.54 -3.65
C ASN A 258 1.65 -5.15 -4.78
N VAL A 259 1.31 -4.88 -6.04
CA VAL A 259 2.12 -5.29 -7.20
C VAL A 259 3.49 -4.65 -7.15
N PHE A 260 3.56 -3.35 -6.83
CA PHE A 260 4.84 -2.65 -6.71
C PHE A 260 5.72 -3.22 -5.59
N ALA A 261 5.14 -3.65 -4.47
CA ALA A 261 5.88 -4.32 -3.40
C ALA A 261 6.48 -5.67 -3.85
N CYS A 262 5.76 -6.44 -4.68
CA CYS A 262 6.29 -7.65 -5.31
C CYS A 262 7.47 -7.34 -6.23
N TYR A 263 7.33 -6.31 -7.06
CA TYR A 263 8.41 -5.82 -7.91
C TYR A 263 9.62 -5.36 -7.09
N ALA A 264 9.40 -4.57 -6.05
CA ALA A 264 10.47 -4.12 -5.14
C ALA A 264 11.20 -5.28 -4.48
N ALA A 265 10.49 -6.33 -4.03
CA ALA A 265 11.11 -7.53 -3.50
C ALA A 265 12.04 -8.20 -4.53
N SER A 266 11.66 -8.25 -5.80
CA SER A 266 12.52 -8.80 -6.86
C SER A 266 13.77 -7.94 -7.11
N LYS A 267 13.66 -6.62 -7.02
CA LYS A 267 14.80 -5.71 -7.12
C LYS A 267 15.79 -5.86 -5.97
N MET A 268 15.30 -6.34 -4.82
CA MET A 268 16.11 -6.65 -3.65
C MET A 268 16.76 -8.04 -3.71
N GLY A 269 16.48 -8.84 -4.73
CA GLY A 269 17.07 -10.15 -4.95
C GLY A 269 16.13 -11.34 -4.73
N MET A 270 14.84 -11.13 -4.44
CA MET A 270 13.88 -12.23 -4.37
C MET A 270 13.72 -12.90 -5.75
N PRO A 271 13.90 -14.25 -5.86
CA PRO A 271 13.71 -14.96 -7.12
C PRO A 271 12.24 -14.83 -7.61
N LEU A 272 12.05 -14.12 -8.72
CA LEU A 272 10.75 -13.84 -9.32
C LEU A 272 10.77 -14.17 -10.81
N SER A 273 9.72 -14.83 -11.30
CA SER A 273 9.53 -15.11 -12.72
C SER A 273 8.55 -14.13 -13.36
N LYS A 274 7.29 -14.11 -12.90
CA LYS A 274 6.26 -13.22 -13.42
C LYS A 274 5.39 -12.63 -12.32
N ILE A 275 4.88 -11.43 -12.55
CA ILE A 275 3.82 -10.80 -11.80
C ILE A 275 2.58 -10.72 -12.70
N ILE A 276 1.48 -11.34 -12.29
CA ILE A 276 0.20 -11.27 -12.97
C ILE A 276 -0.62 -10.18 -12.29
N VAL A 277 -0.76 -9.06 -12.98
CA VAL A 277 -1.55 -7.91 -12.53
C VAL A 277 -3.02 -8.20 -12.78
N ALA A 278 -3.76 -8.51 -11.72
CA ALA A 278 -5.17 -8.88 -11.82
C ALA A 278 -6.04 -7.68 -11.42
N VAL A 279 -6.95 -7.26 -12.30
CA VAL A 279 -7.83 -6.10 -12.11
C VAL A 279 -9.29 -6.46 -12.38
N ASN A 280 -10.22 -5.70 -11.81
CA ASN A 280 -11.63 -5.80 -12.14
C ASN A 280 -11.96 -5.03 -13.44
N SER A 281 -13.24 -4.71 -13.68
CA SER A 281 -13.66 -3.97 -14.88
C SER A 281 -13.09 -2.55 -15.00
N ASN A 282 -12.52 -2.00 -13.90
CA ASN A 282 -11.75 -0.77 -13.93
C ASN A 282 -10.33 -1.06 -14.42
N ASP A 283 -10.18 -1.14 -15.73
CA ASP A 283 -9.18 -1.87 -16.51
C ASP A 283 -7.92 -1.09 -16.88
N ILE A 284 -7.64 0.08 -16.28
CA ILE A 284 -6.53 0.96 -16.70
C ILE A 284 -5.18 0.22 -16.76
N LEU A 285 -4.86 -0.59 -15.76
CA LEU A 285 -3.61 -1.36 -15.74
C LEU A 285 -3.62 -2.49 -16.77
N TYR A 286 -4.75 -3.18 -16.95
CA TYR A 286 -4.88 -4.21 -17.98
C TYR A 286 -4.65 -3.63 -19.37
N ARG A 287 -5.27 -2.49 -19.69
CA ARG A 287 -5.10 -1.79 -20.97
C ARG A 287 -3.65 -1.35 -21.20
N PHE A 288 -2.99 -0.86 -20.14
CA PHE A 288 -1.59 -0.49 -20.26
C PHE A 288 -0.71 -1.68 -20.62
N PHE A 289 -0.77 -2.78 -19.86
CA PHE A 289 0.07 -3.95 -20.12
C PHE A 289 -0.30 -4.68 -21.41
N LYS A 290 -1.54 -4.58 -21.87
CA LYS A 290 -2.01 -5.23 -23.10
C LYS A 290 -1.79 -4.40 -24.35
N ASN A 291 -2.01 -3.08 -24.29
CA ASN A 291 -2.16 -2.21 -25.44
C ASN A 291 -1.35 -0.90 -25.34
N ASN A 292 -0.51 -0.72 -24.30
CA ASN A 292 0.20 0.54 -24.04
C ASN A 292 -0.77 1.75 -23.90
N ASP A 293 -1.91 1.54 -23.26
CA ASP A 293 -2.94 2.57 -23.07
C ASP A 293 -3.20 2.79 -21.56
N TYR A 294 -2.69 3.87 -21.01
CA TYR A 294 -2.95 4.32 -19.64
C TYR A 294 -3.82 5.58 -19.63
N SER A 295 -4.97 5.51 -20.32
CA SER A 295 -5.96 6.59 -20.32
C SER A 295 -6.94 6.45 -19.17
N LYS A 296 -7.25 7.57 -18.50
CA LYS A 296 -8.26 7.64 -17.44
C LYS A 296 -9.65 7.37 -18.04
N LYS A 297 -10.45 6.54 -17.37
CA LYS A 297 -11.88 6.32 -17.66
C LYS A 297 -12.72 6.59 -16.40
N THR A 298 -14.00 6.74 -16.59
CA THR A 298 -14.98 6.77 -15.50
C THR A 298 -14.94 5.45 -14.75
N VAL A 299 -14.99 5.51 -13.42
CA VAL A 299 -15.03 4.33 -12.57
C VAL A 299 -16.38 3.65 -12.69
N SER A 300 -16.36 2.33 -12.87
CA SER A 300 -17.53 1.46 -12.79
C SER A 300 -17.58 0.79 -11.43
N GLU A 301 -18.72 0.81 -10.78
CA GLU A 301 -18.95 0.10 -9.53
C GLU A 301 -18.93 -1.41 -9.76
N THR A 302 -18.17 -2.13 -8.92
CA THR A 302 -18.06 -3.60 -8.98
C THR A 302 -18.34 -4.25 -7.64
N ILE A 303 -18.33 -5.58 -7.59
CA ILE A 303 -18.41 -6.35 -6.36
C ILE A 303 -17.12 -6.27 -5.52
N SER A 304 -16.06 -5.65 -6.03
CA SER A 304 -14.78 -5.42 -5.36
C SER A 304 -14.44 -3.92 -5.25
N PRO A 305 -15.21 -3.14 -4.49
CA PRO A 305 -15.12 -1.67 -4.45
C PRO A 305 -13.74 -1.15 -4.03
N SER A 306 -12.96 -1.93 -3.28
CA SER A 306 -11.59 -1.57 -2.92
C SER A 306 -10.61 -1.51 -4.11
N MET A 307 -11.01 -2.09 -5.26
CA MET A 307 -10.26 -2.08 -6.52
C MET A 307 -10.87 -1.12 -7.56
N ASP A 308 -11.98 -0.45 -7.24
CA ASP A 308 -12.66 0.49 -8.13
C ASP A 308 -11.90 1.81 -8.18
N ILE A 309 -10.99 1.91 -9.13
CA ILE A 309 -10.12 3.08 -9.32
C ILE A 309 -10.09 3.54 -10.77
N SER A 310 -9.95 4.83 -10.99
CA SER A 310 -9.71 5.41 -12.32
C SER A 310 -8.22 5.51 -12.67
N VAL A 311 -7.37 5.64 -11.65
CA VAL A 311 -5.92 5.82 -11.75
C VAL A 311 -5.23 5.03 -10.64
N ALA A 312 -4.20 4.25 -10.97
CA ALA A 312 -3.43 3.47 -10.02
C ALA A 312 -2.25 4.30 -9.47
N SER A 313 -2.39 4.85 -8.27
CA SER A 313 -1.46 5.83 -7.70
C SER A 313 0.00 5.39 -7.66
N ASN A 314 0.29 4.12 -7.32
CA ASN A 314 1.67 3.63 -7.23
C ASN A 314 2.26 3.21 -8.58
N PHE A 315 1.50 3.29 -9.66
CA PHE A 315 1.98 2.93 -10.98
C PHE A 315 3.07 3.89 -11.49
N GLU A 316 3.06 5.15 -11.02
CA GLU A 316 4.12 6.13 -11.26
C GLU A 316 5.50 5.60 -10.87
N ARG A 317 5.60 4.87 -9.76
CA ARG A 317 6.86 4.24 -9.32
C ARG A 317 7.40 3.22 -10.31
N LEU A 318 6.50 2.41 -10.89
CA LEU A 318 6.91 1.44 -11.91
C LEU A 318 7.31 2.14 -13.21
N ILE A 319 6.56 3.14 -13.64
CA ILE A 319 6.93 3.98 -14.81
C ILE A 319 8.33 4.53 -14.60
N TYR A 320 8.57 5.16 -13.44
CA TYR A 320 9.85 5.77 -13.10
C TYR A 320 11.00 4.77 -13.11
N ASP A 321 10.91 3.68 -12.32
CA ASP A 321 12.04 2.76 -12.10
C ASP A 321 12.24 1.77 -13.27
N PHE A 322 11.17 1.11 -13.69
CA PHE A 322 11.27 0.01 -14.65
C PHE A 322 11.34 0.50 -16.10
N PHE A 323 10.47 1.46 -16.47
CA PHE A 323 10.36 1.88 -17.86
C PHE A 323 11.31 3.03 -18.22
N LEU A 324 11.49 3.99 -17.31
CA LEU A 324 12.27 5.19 -17.55
C LEU A 324 13.70 5.12 -16.96
N ASN A 325 14.12 3.98 -16.40
CA ASN A 325 15.43 3.79 -15.77
C ASN A 325 15.77 4.92 -14.78
N SER A 326 14.80 5.24 -13.89
CA SER A 326 14.91 6.28 -12.87
C SER A 326 15.16 7.70 -13.42
N ASN A 327 14.64 8.00 -14.61
CA ASN A 327 14.72 9.34 -15.21
C ASN A 327 13.56 10.22 -14.70
N SER A 328 13.85 11.09 -13.73
CA SER A 328 12.87 11.99 -13.11
C SER A 328 12.33 13.05 -14.07
N GLU A 329 13.14 13.54 -15.01
CA GLU A 329 12.69 14.56 -15.97
C GLU A 329 11.62 14.01 -16.91
N LEU A 330 11.84 12.81 -17.46
CA LEU A 330 10.84 12.13 -18.28
C LEU A 330 9.59 11.76 -17.46
N CYS A 331 9.75 11.29 -16.23
CA CYS A 331 8.63 10.97 -15.37
C CYS A 331 7.79 12.22 -15.08
N ASN A 332 8.43 13.33 -14.71
CA ASN A 332 7.77 14.60 -14.45
C ASN A 332 7.01 15.09 -15.70
N LYS A 333 7.62 15.01 -16.88
CA LYS A 333 6.98 15.38 -18.15
C LYS A 333 5.72 14.56 -18.44
N LEU A 334 5.75 13.25 -18.19
CA LEU A 334 4.58 12.39 -18.39
C LEU A 334 3.44 12.71 -17.40
N TYR A 335 3.76 12.90 -16.13
CA TYR A 335 2.75 13.07 -15.09
C TYR A 335 2.22 14.50 -14.95
N ASN A 336 2.94 15.52 -15.42
CA ASN A 336 2.45 16.91 -15.45
C ASN A 336 1.23 17.08 -16.37
N ASN A 337 1.12 16.25 -17.40
CA ASN A 337 0.02 16.30 -18.36
C ASN A 337 -1.03 15.21 -18.10
N PHE A 338 -0.80 14.33 -17.15
CA PHE A 338 -1.75 13.29 -16.78
C PHE A 338 -2.69 13.82 -15.68
N PRO A 339 -4.01 13.55 -15.72
CA PRO A 339 -4.68 12.59 -16.61
C PRO A 339 -5.30 13.17 -17.90
N GLU A 340 -5.11 14.44 -18.20
CA GLU A 340 -5.67 15.08 -19.41
C GLU A 340 -5.11 14.44 -20.66
N ILE A 341 -3.81 14.11 -20.64
CA ILE A 341 -3.16 13.35 -21.70
C ILE A 341 -2.83 11.94 -21.19
N SER A 342 -3.26 10.93 -21.93
CA SER A 342 -2.96 9.53 -21.64
C SER A 342 -1.46 9.28 -21.65
N ILE A 343 -0.96 8.48 -20.69
CA ILE A 343 0.42 7.99 -20.74
C ILE A 343 0.51 6.85 -21.74
N LYS A 344 1.35 7.05 -22.74
CA LYS A 344 1.79 6.07 -23.72
C LYS A 344 3.30 6.09 -23.83
N LEU A 345 3.93 4.95 -23.66
CA LEU A 345 5.38 4.82 -23.78
C LEU A 345 5.78 4.46 -25.22
N GLU A 346 7.03 4.71 -25.58
CA GLU A 346 7.59 4.18 -26.83
C GLU A 346 7.51 2.65 -26.84
N ASP A 347 7.15 2.06 -27.96
CA ASP A 347 6.93 0.62 -28.09
C ASP A 347 8.14 -0.22 -27.68
N SER A 348 9.36 0.27 -27.94
CA SER A 348 10.61 -0.37 -27.55
C SER A 348 10.76 -0.48 -26.01
N ILE A 349 10.32 0.56 -25.30
CA ILE A 349 10.33 0.64 -23.83
C ILE A 349 9.19 -0.20 -23.26
N TRP A 350 7.98 -0.02 -23.80
CA TRP A 350 6.79 -0.70 -23.28
C TRP A 350 6.86 -2.22 -23.42
N LYS A 351 7.40 -2.75 -24.53
CA LYS A 351 7.52 -4.20 -24.77
C LYS A 351 8.34 -4.93 -23.70
N LYS A 352 9.24 -4.24 -22.99
CA LYS A 352 9.98 -4.79 -21.85
C LYS A 352 9.05 -5.30 -20.74
N SER A 353 7.83 -4.76 -20.65
CA SER A 353 6.85 -5.19 -19.63
C SER A 353 6.58 -6.69 -19.68
N SER A 354 6.53 -7.29 -20.88
CA SER A 354 6.27 -8.73 -21.05
C SER A 354 7.35 -9.64 -20.46
N GLU A 355 8.53 -9.11 -20.18
CA GLU A 355 9.61 -9.86 -19.52
C GLU A 355 9.24 -10.21 -18.06
N LEU A 356 8.50 -9.34 -17.39
CA LEU A 356 8.16 -9.49 -15.97
C LEU A 356 6.65 -9.50 -15.70
N PHE A 357 5.86 -8.76 -16.45
CA PHE A 357 4.44 -8.54 -16.17
C PHE A 357 3.52 -9.26 -17.16
N LEU A 358 2.46 -9.84 -16.61
CA LEU A 358 1.26 -10.27 -17.32
C LEU A 358 0.08 -9.51 -16.74
N SER A 359 -1.03 -9.42 -17.46
CA SER A 359 -2.26 -8.82 -16.92
C SER A 359 -3.49 -9.68 -17.22
N CYS A 360 -4.43 -9.69 -16.29
CA CYS A 360 -5.70 -10.38 -16.48
C CYS A 360 -6.86 -9.57 -15.88
N LEU A 361 -8.06 -9.83 -16.42
CA LEU A 361 -9.31 -9.31 -15.86
C LEU A 361 -9.90 -10.35 -14.91
N LEU A 362 -10.31 -9.89 -13.73
CA LEU A 362 -11.09 -10.66 -12.78
C LEU A 362 -12.56 -10.36 -13.01
N TYR A 363 -13.29 -11.31 -13.56
CA TYR A 363 -14.73 -11.17 -13.81
C TYR A 363 -15.57 -11.40 -12.57
N THR A 364 -15.02 -12.11 -11.57
CA THR A 364 -15.65 -12.37 -10.28
C THR A 364 -14.56 -12.34 -9.20
N SER A 365 -14.73 -11.47 -8.24
CA SER A 365 -13.88 -11.45 -7.04
C SER A 365 -14.73 -11.12 -5.82
N PRO A 366 -15.66 -12.02 -5.43
CA PRO A 366 -16.47 -11.79 -4.24
C PRO A 366 -15.57 -11.92 -3.01
N SER A 367 -15.48 -10.86 -2.24
CA SER A 367 -15.03 -10.91 -0.85
C SER A 367 -16.24 -10.80 0.06
N PRO A 368 -16.32 -11.51 1.19
CA PRO A 368 -17.37 -11.31 2.18
C PRO A 368 -17.51 -9.88 2.67
N ARG A 369 -16.48 -9.06 2.50
CA ARG A 369 -16.46 -7.64 2.85
C ARG A 369 -16.93 -6.72 1.73
N ASP A 370 -16.89 -7.22 0.50
CA ASP A 370 -17.35 -6.48 -0.66
C ASP A 370 -18.87 -6.67 -0.73
N ARG A 371 -19.61 -5.79 -1.26
CA ARG A 371 -21.07 -5.66 -1.28
C ARG A 371 -21.93 -6.93 -1.03
N VAL A 372 -23.14 -6.71 -0.61
CA VAL A 372 -24.26 -7.56 -0.18
C VAL A 372 -24.55 -8.83 -1.01
N LEU A 373 -23.89 -9.06 -2.14
CA LEU A 373 -24.07 -10.25 -2.98
C LEU A 373 -23.26 -11.47 -2.50
N SER A 374 -22.40 -11.32 -1.52
CA SER A 374 -21.83 -12.46 -0.81
C SER A 374 -22.84 -13.00 0.21
N ARG A 375 -23.97 -13.45 -0.24
CA ARG A 375 -24.75 -14.39 0.57
C ARG A 375 -23.91 -15.64 0.70
N MET A 376 -23.32 -15.84 1.85
CA MET A 376 -22.98 -17.18 2.29
C MET A 376 -24.24 -18.01 2.09
N PRO A 377 -24.19 -19.15 1.41
CA PRO A 377 -25.30 -20.06 1.45
C PRO A 377 -25.58 -20.33 2.93
N SER A 378 -26.78 -20.04 3.39
CA SER A 378 -27.29 -20.62 4.61
C SER A 378 -27.44 -22.09 4.34
N SER A 379 -26.43 -22.82 4.56
CA SER A 379 -26.49 -24.28 4.45
C SER A 379 -26.25 -24.81 5.81
N ALA A 380 -27.11 -25.40 6.03
CA ALA A 380 -27.32 -26.75 6.49
C ALA A 380 -26.10 -27.35 7.22
#